data_e0b5dbccfd9ede389f40b3b3cfccd4b2
#
_entry.id   e0b5dbccfd9ede389f40b3b3cfccd4b2
#
_cell.length_a   1.000
_cell.length_b   1.000
_cell.length_c   1.000
_cell.angle_alpha   90.00
_cell.angle_beta   90.00
_cell.angle_gamma   90.00
#
_symmetry.space_group_name_H-M   'P 1'
#
loop_
_entity.id
_entity.type
_entity.pdbx_description
1 polymer ?
#
loop_
_entity_poly.entity_id
_entity_poly.type
_entity_poly.pdbx_seq_one_letter_code
_entity_poly.pdbx_strand_id
1 'polypeptide(L)'
;CLDEDPESHARLEIGLEKPWEDLGGQFTVGTGLEIEALRGAGIERADAFVASTDGDNTNIVIAQIAKRRFGVPTVIARVLDPFRAEWYEAQGVHTICPTRVAIDMLEQEVRAAAKRAAGIAPPEGPVDFEHDEV
;
A
#
# COMPACT_ATOMS: atom_id res chain seq x y z
N CYS A 1 4.01 -6.77 10.98
CA CYS A 1 4.60 -6.96 9.66
C CYS A 1 4.91 -8.43 9.43
N LEU A 2 4.64 -8.94 8.24
CA LEU A 2 4.97 -10.30 7.80
C LEU A 2 5.81 -10.20 6.52
N ASP A 3 7.00 -10.78 6.52
CA ASP A 3 7.90 -10.80 5.38
C ASP A 3 8.71 -12.11 5.37
N GLU A 4 8.97 -12.65 4.20
CA GLU A 4 9.78 -13.88 4.07
C GLU A 4 11.29 -13.63 4.28
N ASP A 5 11.73 -12.39 4.10
CA ASP A 5 13.11 -11.97 4.31
C ASP A 5 13.30 -11.44 5.74
N PRO A 6 14.06 -12.15 6.59
CA PRO A 6 14.30 -11.68 7.96
C PRO A 6 15.04 -10.35 8.03
N GLU A 7 15.79 -9.97 6.98
CA GLU A 7 16.46 -8.66 6.93
C GLU A 7 15.50 -7.48 6.73
N SER A 8 14.26 -7.75 6.34
CA SER A 8 13.22 -6.72 6.24
C SER A 8 12.91 -6.05 7.57
N HIS A 9 13.15 -6.73 8.70
CA HIS A 9 13.02 -6.13 10.04
C HIS A 9 13.93 -4.92 10.21
N ALA A 10 15.20 -5.04 9.83
CA ALA A 10 16.14 -3.92 9.90
C ALA A 10 15.74 -2.76 8.95
N ARG A 11 15.17 -3.09 7.79
CA ARG A 11 14.66 -2.08 6.83
C ARG A 11 13.44 -1.34 7.36
N LEU A 12 12.58 -2.00 8.12
CA LEU A 12 11.44 -1.36 8.79
C LEU A 12 11.85 -0.25 9.75
N GLU A 13 13.01 -0.40 10.39
CA GLU A 13 13.49 0.55 11.38
C GLU A 13 14.19 1.78 10.79
N ILE A 14 14.44 1.78 9.48
CA ILE A 14 15.07 2.92 8.80
C ILE A 14 14.15 4.14 8.92
N GLY A 15 14.65 5.18 9.59
CA GLY A 15 13.91 6.43 9.80
C GLY A 15 13.00 6.44 11.02
N LEU A 16 12.90 5.37 11.77
CA LEU A 16 12.20 5.35 13.04
C LEU A 16 13.12 5.88 14.17
N GLU A 17 12.53 6.62 15.10
CA GLU A 17 13.24 7.12 16.29
C GLU A 17 13.44 6.05 17.37
N LYS A 18 12.66 4.98 17.31
CA LYS A 18 12.67 3.87 18.28
C LYS A 18 12.57 2.54 17.53
N PRO A 19 13.01 1.44 18.17
CA PRO A 19 12.81 0.09 17.63
C PRO A 19 11.33 -0.18 17.33
N TRP A 20 11.07 -0.97 16.29
CA TRP A 20 9.72 -1.32 15.83
C TRP A 20 8.84 -1.90 16.95
N GLU A 21 9.40 -2.75 17.79
CA GLU A 21 8.70 -3.38 18.91
C GLU A 21 8.35 -2.39 20.02
N ASP A 22 9.17 -1.36 20.24
CA ASP A 22 8.90 -0.29 21.22
C ASP A 22 7.74 0.62 20.79
N LEU A 23 7.41 0.63 19.51
CA LEU A 23 6.24 1.29 18.94
C LEU A 23 4.99 0.41 18.95
N GLY A 24 5.08 -0.80 19.52
CA GLY A 24 3.99 -1.78 19.56
C GLY A 24 3.93 -2.67 18.32
N GLY A 25 4.94 -2.60 17.46
CA GLY A 25 5.05 -3.43 16.27
C GLY A 25 5.46 -4.87 16.58
N GLN A 26 5.13 -5.77 15.68
CA GLN A 26 5.59 -7.16 15.68
C GLN A 26 6.11 -7.50 14.29
N PHE A 27 7.23 -8.22 14.21
CA PHE A 27 7.76 -8.75 12.96
C PHE A 27 7.69 -10.29 12.97
N THR A 28 7.15 -10.83 11.90
CA THR A 28 7.02 -12.30 11.72
C THR A 28 7.70 -12.68 10.40
N VAL A 29 8.56 -13.68 10.43
CA VAL A 29 9.18 -14.24 9.23
C VAL A 29 8.25 -15.30 8.64
N GLY A 30 7.88 -15.12 7.38
CA GLY A 30 7.00 -16.04 6.66
C GLY A 30 6.37 -15.37 5.43
N THR A 31 5.61 -16.13 4.69
CA THR A 31 4.89 -15.63 3.51
C THR A 31 3.40 -15.48 3.77
N GLY A 32 2.80 -14.45 3.19
CA GLY A 32 1.34 -14.23 3.24
C GLY A 32 0.52 -15.30 2.51
N LEU A 33 1.16 -16.22 1.81
CA LEU A 33 0.51 -17.39 1.20
C LEU A 33 0.31 -18.54 2.19
N GLU A 34 0.97 -18.49 3.34
CA GLU A 34 0.88 -19.50 4.39
C GLU A 34 -0.09 -19.07 5.49
N ILE A 35 -1.14 -19.85 5.67
CA ILE A 35 -2.19 -19.56 6.66
C ILE A 35 -1.62 -19.43 8.09
N GLU A 36 -0.71 -20.31 8.45
CA GLU A 36 -0.12 -20.30 9.80
C GLU A 36 0.81 -19.09 10.01
N ALA A 37 1.52 -18.64 8.99
CA ALA A 37 2.30 -17.41 9.05
C ALA A 37 1.39 -16.17 9.23
N LEU A 38 0.27 -16.09 8.51
CA LEU A 38 -0.73 -15.05 8.70
C LEU A 38 -1.32 -15.06 10.12
N ARG A 39 -1.63 -16.23 10.67
CA ARG A 39 -2.10 -16.37 12.05
C ARG A 39 -1.04 -15.91 13.04
N GLY A 40 0.20 -16.36 12.86
CA GLY A 40 1.32 -15.96 13.70
C GLY A 40 1.57 -14.45 13.69
N ALA A 41 1.32 -13.80 12.56
CA ALA A 41 1.40 -12.35 12.41
C ALA A 41 0.19 -11.60 13.01
N GLY A 42 -0.87 -12.29 13.43
CA GLY A 42 -2.01 -11.70 14.12
C GLY A 42 -3.19 -11.32 13.23
N ILE A 43 -3.34 -11.91 12.04
CA ILE A 43 -4.40 -11.56 11.09
C ILE A 43 -5.82 -11.70 11.67
N GLU A 44 -6.03 -12.64 12.59
CA GLU A 44 -7.35 -12.89 13.21
C GLU A 44 -7.82 -11.72 14.09
N ARG A 45 -6.93 -10.81 14.46
CA ARG A 45 -7.22 -9.61 15.26
C ARG A 45 -7.03 -8.31 14.46
N ALA A 46 -6.76 -8.41 13.16
CA ALA A 46 -6.47 -7.26 12.35
C ALA A 46 -7.73 -6.50 11.97
N ASP A 47 -7.74 -5.18 12.14
CA ASP A 47 -8.77 -4.27 11.64
C ASP A 47 -8.52 -3.90 10.18
N ALA A 48 -7.27 -3.91 9.77
CA ALA A 48 -6.84 -3.65 8.40
C ALA A 48 -5.69 -4.57 7.97
N PHE A 49 -5.65 -4.89 6.70
CA PHE A 49 -4.61 -5.71 6.09
C PHE A 49 -4.16 -5.11 4.77
N VAL A 50 -2.86 -5.00 4.59
CA VAL A 50 -2.27 -4.49 3.34
C VAL A 50 -1.36 -5.56 2.74
N ALA A 51 -1.65 -5.99 1.52
CA ALA A 51 -0.80 -6.87 0.74
C ALA A 51 0.08 -6.02 -0.20
N SER A 52 1.39 -6.00 0.06
CA SER A 52 2.35 -5.14 -0.65
C SER A 52 3.67 -5.83 -0.98
N THR A 53 3.61 -7.12 -1.34
CA THR A 53 4.77 -7.85 -1.88
C THR A 53 5.17 -7.29 -3.26
N ASP A 54 6.24 -7.76 -3.83
CA ASP A 54 6.70 -7.33 -5.16
C ASP A 54 5.86 -7.87 -6.34
N GLY A 55 4.93 -8.80 -6.10
CA GLY A 55 4.09 -9.41 -7.11
C GLY A 55 2.61 -9.02 -7.03
N ASP A 56 2.06 -8.43 -8.10
CA ASP A 56 0.65 -8.06 -8.17
C ASP A 56 -0.29 -9.25 -7.94
N ASN A 57 -0.04 -10.38 -8.60
CA ASN A 57 -0.85 -11.58 -8.44
C ASN A 57 -0.80 -12.12 -7.01
N THR A 58 0.38 -12.11 -6.40
CA THR A 58 0.58 -12.52 -5.01
C THR A 58 -0.22 -11.62 -4.08
N ASN A 59 -0.16 -10.30 -4.26
CA ASN A 59 -0.91 -9.34 -3.45
C ASN A 59 -2.41 -9.56 -3.54
N ILE A 60 -2.93 -9.86 -4.73
CA ILE A 60 -4.35 -10.16 -4.92
C ILE A 60 -4.76 -11.46 -4.20
N VAL A 61 -3.96 -12.52 -4.33
CA VAL A 61 -4.25 -13.79 -3.65
C VAL A 61 -4.25 -13.62 -2.14
N ILE A 62 -3.24 -12.96 -1.59
CA ILE A 62 -3.12 -12.70 -0.15
C ILE A 62 -4.30 -11.84 0.34
N ALA A 63 -4.65 -10.80 -0.40
CA ALA A 63 -5.78 -9.94 -0.07
C ALA A 63 -7.11 -10.72 -0.05
N GLN A 64 -7.33 -11.62 -0.99
CA GLN A 64 -8.50 -12.48 -1.01
C GLN A 64 -8.54 -13.45 0.18
N ILE A 65 -7.40 -14.00 0.57
CA ILE A 65 -7.28 -14.84 1.77
C ILE A 65 -7.66 -14.02 3.01
N ALA A 66 -7.10 -12.83 3.17
CA ALA A 66 -7.39 -11.96 4.30
C ALA A 66 -8.90 -11.62 4.39
N LYS A 67 -9.50 -11.29 3.26
CA LYS A 67 -10.91 -10.90 3.20
C LYS A 67 -11.87 -12.07 3.37
N ARG A 68 -11.67 -13.16 2.60
CA ARG A 68 -12.64 -14.26 2.52
C ARG A 68 -12.48 -15.29 3.62
N ARG A 69 -11.25 -15.59 4.02
CA ARG A 69 -10.97 -16.61 5.04
C ARG A 69 -10.96 -16.02 6.45
N PHE A 70 -10.37 -14.84 6.63
CA PHE A 70 -10.23 -14.22 7.95
C PHE A 70 -11.23 -13.11 8.22
N GLY A 71 -11.96 -12.65 7.21
CA GLY A 71 -12.99 -11.63 7.37
C GLY A 71 -12.43 -10.27 7.83
N VAL A 72 -11.18 -9.95 7.48
CA VAL A 72 -10.60 -8.66 7.85
C VAL A 72 -11.44 -7.52 7.28
N PRO A 73 -11.86 -6.55 8.09
CA PRO A 73 -12.79 -5.50 7.66
C PRO A 73 -12.27 -4.64 6.51
N THR A 74 -11.01 -4.24 6.58
CA THR A 74 -10.36 -3.41 5.56
C THR A 74 -9.19 -4.18 4.96
N VAL A 75 -9.26 -4.49 3.67
CA VAL A 75 -8.20 -5.20 2.95
C VAL A 75 -7.82 -4.41 1.71
N ILE A 76 -6.54 -4.10 1.59
CA ILE A 76 -5.98 -3.34 0.48
C ILE A 76 -4.89 -4.17 -0.20
N ALA A 77 -4.91 -4.23 -1.53
CA ALA A 77 -3.84 -4.82 -2.32
C ALA A 77 -3.10 -3.74 -3.11
N ARG A 78 -1.77 -3.71 -3.00
CA ARG A 78 -0.95 -2.91 -3.91
C ARG A 78 -0.85 -3.61 -5.25
N VAL A 79 -1.24 -2.94 -6.32
CA VAL A 79 -1.16 -3.44 -7.71
C VAL A 79 -0.43 -2.41 -8.56
N LEU A 80 0.73 -2.77 -9.10
CA LEU A 80 1.59 -1.85 -9.85
C LEU A 80 1.11 -1.62 -11.29
N ASP A 81 0.47 -2.61 -11.90
CA ASP A 81 -0.10 -2.51 -13.24
C ASP A 81 -1.46 -1.78 -13.19
N PRO A 82 -1.60 -0.58 -13.81
CA PRO A 82 -2.83 0.19 -13.76
C PRO A 82 -4.05 -0.53 -14.36
N PHE A 83 -3.87 -1.32 -15.42
CA PHE A 83 -4.97 -2.07 -16.03
C PHE A 83 -5.46 -3.20 -15.13
N ARG A 84 -4.54 -3.89 -14.45
CA ARG A 84 -4.89 -4.91 -13.46
C ARG A 84 -5.57 -4.30 -12.25
N ALA A 85 -5.09 -3.16 -11.74
CA ALA A 85 -5.70 -2.46 -10.63
C ALA A 85 -7.16 -2.12 -10.94
N GLU A 86 -7.44 -1.53 -12.10
CA GLU A 86 -8.79 -1.19 -12.53
C GLU A 86 -9.69 -2.43 -12.64
N TRP A 87 -9.16 -3.51 -13.23
CA TRP A 87 -9.91 -4.75 -13.36
C TRP A 87 -10.28 -5.38 -12.01
N TYR A 88 -9.33 -5.44 -11.08
CA TYR A 88 -9.59 -6.00 -9.73
C TYR A 88 -10.51 -5.11 -8.89
N GLU A 89 -10.40 -3.79 -9.02
CA GLU A 89 -11.31 -2.86 -8.39
C GLU A 89 -12.75 -3.10 -8.86
N ALA A 90 -12.95 -3.30 -10.15
CA ALA A 90 -14.26 -3.67 -10.73
C ALA A 90 -14.78 -5.02 -10.22
N GLN A 91 -13.89 -5.93 -9.76
CA GLN A 91 -14.26 -7.20 -9.11
C GLN A 91 -14.46 -7.07 -7.58
N GLY A 92 -14.41 -5.87 -7.05
CA GLY A 92 -14.62 -5.61 -5.62
C GLY A 92 -13.39 -5.85 -4.73
N VAL A 93 -12.20 -5.88 -5.30
CA VAL A 93 -10.94 -5.91 -4.56
C VAL A 93 -10.41 -4.49 -4.44
N HIS A 94 -10.34 -3.96 -3.23
CA HIS A 94 -9.80 -2.62 -3.03
C HIS A 94 -8.30 -2.61 -3.34
N THR A 95 -7.90 -1.80 -4.34
CA THR A 95 -6.52 -1.72 -4.80
C THR A 95 -5.98 -0.31 -4.67
N ILE A 96 -4.67 -0.21 -4.43
CA ILE A 96 -3.92 1.03 -4.59
C ILE A 96 -2.86 0.78 -5.65
N CYS A 97 -2.85 1.63 -6.69
CA CYS A 97 -1.90 1.56 -7.78
C CYS A 97 -0.94 2.76 -7.73
N PRO A 98 0.28 2.58 -7.19
CA PRO A 98 1.27 3.65 -7.13
C PRO A 98 1.63 4.20 -8.51
N THR A 99 1.63 3.36 -9.53
CA THR A 99 1.88 3.76 -10.92
C THR A 99 0.84 4.76 -11.42
N ARG A 100 -0.44 4.53 -11.16
CA ARG A 100 -1.52 5.46 -11.52
C ARG A 100 -1.35 6.78 -10.78
N VAL A 101 -1.08 6.74 -9.48
CA VAL A 101 -0.84 7.95 -8.69
C VAL A 101 0.32 8.78 -9.27
N ALA A 102 1.43 8.11 -9.61
CA ALA A 102 2.57 8.79 -10.20
C ALA A 102 2.26 9.38 -11.60
N ILE A 103 1.52 8.66 -12.44
CA ILE A 103 1.08 9.16 -13.75
C ILE A 103 0.22 10.42 -13.60
N ASP A 104 -0.76 10.39 -12.70
CA ASP A 104 -1.67 11.51 -12.47
C ASP A 104 -0.90 12.76 -11.98
N MET A 105 0.04 12.58 -11.06
CA MET A 105 0.91 13.65 -10.57
C MET A 105 1.78 14.25 -11.68
N LEU A 106 2.43 13.40 -12.48
CA LEU A 106 3.26 13.86 -13.60
C LEU A 106 2.43 14.62 -14.64
N GLU A 107 1.23 14.13 -14.95
CA GLU A 107 0.33 14.78 -15.88
C GLU A 107 -0.13 16.17 -15.36
N GLN A 108 -0.44 16.28 -14.08
CA GLN A 108 -0.79 17.55 -13.44
C GLN A 108 0.36 18.56 -13.54
N GLU A 109 1.60 18.15 -13.28
CA GLU A 109 2.77 19.01 -13.40
C GLU A 109 2.99 19.51 -14.83
N VAL A 110 2.85 18.64 -15.82
CA VAL A 110 2.98 19.00 -17.25
C VAL A 110 1.88 20.01 -17.64
N ARG A 111 0.65 19.79 -17.21
CA ARG A 111 -0.47 20.71 -17.47
C ARG A 111 -0.26 22.06 -16.80
N ALA A 112 0.25 22.07 -15.57
CA ALA A 112 0.58 23.31 -14.86
C ALA A 112 1.70 24.09 -15.57
N ALA A 113 2.74 23.41 -16.04
CA ALA A 113 3.82 24.01 -16.81
C ALA A 113 3.31 24.61 -18.13
N ALA A 114 2.43 23.92 -18.84
CA ALA A 114 1.83 24.43 -20.07
C ALA A 114 0.98 25.69 -19.84
N LYS A 115 0.20 25.73 -18.74
CA LYS A 115 -0.58 26.92 -18.35
C LYS A 115 0.33 28.10 -18.01
N ARG A 116 1.41 27.89 -17.27
CA ARG A 116 2.41 28.94 -16.97
C ARG A 116 3.03 29.49 -18.25
N ALA A 117 3.41 28.63 -19.19
CA ALA A 117 3.98 29.03 -20.48
C ALA A 117 2.99 29.80 -21.33
N ALA A 118 1.69 29.55 -21.26
CA ALA A 118 0.63 30.27 -21.95
C ALA A 118 0.20 31.60 -21.27
N GLY A 119 0.85 32.00 -20.15
CA GLY A 119 0.51 33.19 -19.37
C GLY A 119 -0.79 33.08 -18.57
N ILE A 120 -1.31 31.88 -18.39
CA ILE A 120 -2.46 31.61 -17.54
C ILE A 120 -1.95 31.42 -16.12
N ALA A 121 -2.41 32.24 -15.16
CA ALA A 121 -2.01 32.10 -13.77
C ALA A 121 -2.25 30.67 -13.26
N PRO A 122 -1.28 30.08 -12.55
CA PRO A 122 -1.51 28.77 -11.92
C PRO A 122 -2.66 28.88 -10.91
N PRO A 123 -3.41 27.82 -10.66
CA PRO A 123 -4.32 27.79 -9.53
C PRO A 123 -3.53 28.09 -8.27
N GLU A 124 -3.99 29.01 -7.44
CA GLU A 124 -3.32 29.39 -6.20
C GLU A 124 -3.31 28.18 -5.26
N GLY A 125 -2.11 27.83 -4.85
CA GLY A 125 -1.83 26.91 -3.75
C GLY A 125 -0.94 25.74 -4.15
N PRO A 126 0.05 25.40 -3.30
CA PRO A 126 0.67 24.10 -3.35
C PRO A 126 -0.44 23.06 -3.10
N VAL A 127 -0.34 21.91 -3.76
CA VAL A 127 -1.10 20.73 -3.33
C VAL A 127 -0.45 20.33 -2.02
N ASP A 128 -0.98 20.85 -0.91
CA ASP A 128 -0.62 20.37 0.41
C ASP A 128 -1.03 18.90 0.45
N PHE A 129 -0.06 18.03 0.34
CA PHE A 129 -0.19 16.68 0.83
C PHE A 129 -0.23 16.82 2.36
N GLU A 130 -1.39 17.16 2.90
CA GLU A 130 -1.61 16.92 4.30
C GLU A 130 -1.39 15.43 4.51
N HIS A 131 -0.26 15.13 5.14
CA HIS A 131 -0.11 13.90 5.85
C HIS A 131 -1.14 14.00 6.97
N ASP A 132 -2.34 13.47 6.72
CA ASP A 132 -3.22 13.12 7.80
C ASP A 132 -2.44 12.09 8.62
N GLU A 133 -1.82 12.59 9.68
CA GLU A 133 -1.29 11.75 10.74
C GLU A 133 -2.46 10.95 11.30
N VAL A 134 -2.45 9.67 11.01
CA VAL A 134 -3.28 8.69 11.72
C VAL A 134 -2.42 8.00 12.76
#